data_2327e5aea03eb32579fd1c2f667ffdc4
#
_entry.id   2327e5aea03eb32579fd1c2f667ffdc4
#
_cell.length_a   1.000
_cell.length_b   1.000
_cell.length_c   1.000
_cell.angle_alpha   90.00
_cell.angle_beta   90.00
_cell.angle_gamma   90.00
#
_symmetry.space_group_name_H-M   'P 1'
#
loop_
_entity.id
_entity.type
_entity.pdbx_description
1 polymer ?
#
loop_
_entity_poly.entity_id
_entity_poly.type
_entity_poly.pdbx_seq_one_letter_code
_entity_poly.pdbx_strand_id
1 'polypeptide(L)'
;MVEINPLVRTENNEMILLDAKISFDENALFRHPDIMEMRDLSEEEPTEVKAKDTGLSYVKLDGNIGCLVNGAGLAMATMDVIKLYGGEPANFLDVGGGANEEQVKTAFSIILDDPAVKGILVNIFGGIMRCDIIARGVIGATQALDLEVPLVVRLVGTNFEEGRKILSESDLNIHTAETLAEGAQKIVSLIGGEK
;
A
#
# COMPACT_ATOMS: atom_id res chain seq x y z
N MET A 1 -6.65 -12.33 -19.08
CA MET A 1 -5.40 -12.52 -19.87
C MET A 1 -5.14 -14.01 -19.99
N VAL A 2 -4.65 -14.48 -21.15
CA VAL A 2 -4.14 -15.84 -21.33
C VAL A 2 -2.76 -15.72 -21.99
N GLU A 3 -1.76 -16.31 -21.38
CA GLU A 3 -0.40 -16.41 -21.91
C GLU A 3 -0.02 -17.88 -21.97
N ILE A 4 0.48 -18.31 -23.12
CA ILE A 4 0.96 -19.66 -23.37
C ILE A 4 2.40 -19.55 -23.85
N ASN A 5 3.35 -19.90 -23.00
CA ASN A 5 4.77 -19.75 -23.28
C ASN A 5 5.61 -20.72 -22.43
N PRO A 6 6.31 -21.71 -23.06
CA PRO A 6 6.38 -21.93 -24.51
C PRO A 6 5.22 -22.75 -25.08
N LEU A 7 4.85 -22.47 -26.33
CA LEU A 7 4.07 -23.35 -27.18
C LEU A 7 5.05 -24.15 -28.05
N VAL A 8 5.03 -25.46 -27.94
CA VAL A 8 6.03 -26.33 -28.57
C VAL A 8 5.39 -27.22 -29.64
N ARG A 9 6.05 -27.33 -30.79
CA ARG A 9 5.70 -28.33 -31.80
C ARG A 9 6.61 -29.54 -31.64
N THR A 10 6.01 -30.71 -31.50
CA THR A 10 6.73 -31.98 -31.40
C THR A 10 7.19 -32.47 -32.76
N GLU A 11 8.05 -33.47 -32.76
CA GLU A 11 8.49 -34.17 -34.01
C GLU A 11 7.30 -34.80 -34.75
N ASN A 12 6.25 -35.18 -34.06
CA ASN A 12 5.03 -35.74 -34.64
C ASN A 12 4.03 -34.68 -35.12
N ASN A 13 4.43 -33.39 -35.16
CA ASN A 13 3.60 -32.24 -35.55
C ASN A 13 2.43 -31.96 -34.59
N GLU A 14 2.47 -32.43 -33.36
CA GLU A 14 1.50 -32.06 -32.31
C GLU A 14 1.92 -30.74 -31.67
N MET A 15 0.93 -29.91 -31.31
CA MET A 15 1.18 -28.68 -30.53
C MET A 15 0.91 -28.94 -29.05
N ILE A 16 1.93 -28.67 -28.23
CA ILE A 16 1.86 -28.84 -26.78
C ILE A 16 2.03 -27.47 -26.09
N LEU A 17 1.08 -27.14 -25.23
CA LEU A 17 1.18 -26.04 -24.30
C LEU A 17 1.98 -26.54 -23.09
N LEU A 18 3.23 -26.10 -22.98
CA LEU A 18 4.09 -26.54 -21.87
C LEU A 18 3.79 -25.78 -20.59
N ASP A 19 3.41 -24.52 -20.72
CA ASP A 19 2.99 -23.69 -19.62
C ASP A 19 1.87 -22.75 -20.07
N ALA A 20 0.96 -22.41 -19.14
CA ALA A 20 -0.14 -21.49 -19.37
C ALA A 20 -0.39 -20.65 -18.13
N LYS A 21 -0.38 -19.31 -18.28
CA LYS A 21 -0.78 -18.36 -17.27
C LYS A 21 -2.13 -17.76 -17.65
N ILE A 22 -3.12 -17.93 -16.75
CA ILE A 22 -4.47 -17.41 -16.97
C ILE A 22 -4.80 -16.45 -15.83
N SER A 23 -5.24 -15.22 -16.16
CA SER A 23 -5.74 -14.25 -15.19
C SER A 23 -7.18 -13.88 -15.53
N PHE A 24 -8.04 -13.95 -14.56
CA PHE A 24 -9.43 -13.52 -14.66
C PHE A 24 -9.57 -12.05 -14.26
N ASP A 25 -10.56 -11.36 -14.82
CA ASP A 25 -10.91 -10.01 -14.38
C ASP A 25 -11.71 -10.11 -13.07
N GLU A 26 -11.09 -9.69 -11.97
CA GLU A 26 -11.68 -9.75 -10.64
C GLU A 26 -12.98 -8.94 -10.55
N ASN A 27 -13.10 -7.84 -11.32
CA ASN A 27 -14.32 -7.04 -11.36
C ASN A 27 -15.52 -7.78 -11.98
N ALA A 28 -15.28 -8.90 -12.65
CA ALA A 28 -16.33 -9.73 -13.24
C ALA A 28 -16.67 -10.98 -12.40
N LEU A 29 -15.87 -11.34 -11.40
CA LEU A 29 -16.01 -12.61 -10.66
C LEU A 29 -17.34 -12.74 -9.92
N PHE A 30 -17.95 -11.63 -9.49
CA PHE A 30 -19.28 -11.65 -8.87
C PHE A 30 -20.37 -12.28 -9.77
N ARG A 31 -20.14 -12.35 -11.08
CA ARG A 31 -21.03 -12.98 -12.08
C ARG A 31 -20.61 -14.41 -12.46
N HIS A 32 -19.47 -14.86 -11.96
CA HIS A 32 -18.83 -16.13 -12.30
C HIS A 32 -18.45 -16.89 -11.03
N PRO A 33 -19.44 -17.39 -10.26
CA PRO A 33 -19.19 -18.11 -9.01
C PRO A 33 -18.37 -19.39 -9.21
N ASP A 34 -18.53 -20.05 -10.35
CA ASP A 34 -17.76 -21.20 -10.76
C ASP A 34 -16.24 -20.93 -10.84
N ILE A 35 -15.86 -19.73 -11.27
CA ILE A 35 -14.46 -19.29 -11.29
C ILE A 35 -14.00 -18.91 -9.88
N MET A 36 -14.86 -18.24 -9.11
CA MET A 36 -14.54 -17.88 -7.71
C MET A 36 -14.27 -19.12 -6.85
N GLU A 37 -14.99 -20.22 -7.07
CA GLU A 37 -14.78 -21.49 -6.37
C GLU A 37 -13.44 -22.16 -6.67
N MET A 38 -12.76 -21.77 -7.78
CA MET A 38 -11.42 -22.25 -8.11
C MET A 38 -10.31 -21.55 -7.32
N ARG A 39 -10.64 -20.48 -6.56
CA ARG A 39 -9.67 -19.72 -5.77
C ARG A 39 -9.15 -20.59 -4.62
N ASP A 40 -7.83 -20.74 -4.56
CA ASP A 40 -7.14 -21.41 -3.47
C ASP A 40 -6.42 -20.38 -2.59
N LEU A 41 -7.00 -20.09 -1.44
CA LEU A 41 -6.45 -19.12 -0.48
C LEU A 41 -5.11 -19.57 0.13
N SER A 42 -4.78 -20.87 0.08
CA SER A 42 -3.51 -21.37 0.60
C SER A 42 -2.31 -21.00 -0.28
N GLU A 43 -2.57 -20.65 -1.55
CA GLU A 43 -1.56 -20.19 -2.52
C GLU A 43 -1.41 -18.68 -2.56
N GLU A 44 -2.27 -17.93 -1.83
CA GLU A 44 -2.22 -16.46 -1.79
C GLU A 44 -1.44 -15.97 -0.55
N GLU A 45 -0.81 -14.80 -0.67
CA GLU A 45 -0.17 -14.14 0.47
C GLU A 45 -1.24 -13.71 1.49
N PRO A 46 -1.19 -14.18 2.76
CA PRO A 46 -2.25 -13.93 3.74
C PRO A 46 -2.53 -12.44 3.97
N THR A 47 -1.50 -11.61 3.88
CA THR A 47 -1.62 -10.16 4.07
C THR A 47 -2.39 -9.50 2.91
N GLU A 48 -2.18 -9.99 1.68
CA GLU A 48 -2.91 -9.51 0.50
C GLU A 48 -4.38 -9.93 0.54
N VAL A 49 -4.66 -11.15 1.01
CA VAL A 49 -6.04 -11.63 1.25
C VAL A 49 -6.75 -10.73 2.25
N LYS A 50 -6.12 -10.46 3.41
CA LYS A 50 -6.66 -9.57 4.46
C LYS A 50 -6.94 -8.16 3.93
N ALA A 51 -6.04 -7.62 3.12
CA ALA A 51 -6.23 -6.31 2.50
C ALA A 51 -7.41 -6.29 1.53
N LYS A 52 -7.52 -7.30 0.67
CA LYS A 52 -8.59 -7.43 -0.31
C LYS A 52 -9.97 -7.53 0.35
N ASP A 53 -10.10 -8.28 1.43
CA ASP A 53 -11.35 -8.42 2.19
C ASP A 53 -11.81 -7.11 2.82
N THR A 54 -10.90 -6.15 3.04
CA THR A 54 -11.19 -4.81 3.57
C THR A 54 -11.29 -3.73 2.49
N GLY A 55 -11.21 -4.11 1.22
CA GLY A 55 -11.30 -3.21 0.08
C GLY A 55 -10.04 -2.37 -0.16
N LEU A 56 -8.89 -2.82 0.35
CA LEU A 56 -7.59 -2.20 0.12
C LEU A 56 -6.83 -2.93 -0.99
N SER A 57 -6.08 -2.19 -1.80
CA SER A 57 -5.14 -2.78 -2.75
C SER A 57 -3.75 -2.82 -2.12
N TYR A 58 -3.24 -4.01 -1.85
CA TYR A 58 -1.96 -4.24 -1.20
C TYR A 58 -1.14 -5.25 -1.96
N VAL A 59 0.17 -5.00 -2.07
CA VAL A 59 1.17 -5.95 -2.55
C VAL A 59 2.38 -5.87 -1.63
N LYS A 60 2.82 -7.01 -1.11
CA LYS A 60 4.01 -7.11 -0.28
C LYS A 60 5.28 -6.97 -1.12
N LEU A 61 6.27 -6.26 -0.60
CA LEU A 61 7.61 -6.10 -1.17
C LEU A 61 8.69 -6.39 -0.11
N ASP A 62 9.95 -6.49 -0.53
CA ASP A 62 11.07 -6.89 0.34
C ASP A 62 11.76 -5.72 1.09
N GLY A 63 11.11 -4.55 1.17
CA GLY A 63 11.69 -3.36 1.79
C GLY A 63 11.44 -3.24 3.29
N ASN A 64 11.68 -2.03 3.80
CA ASN A 64 11.56 -1.69 5.23
C ASN A 64 10.81 -0.37 5.49
N ILE A 65 10.31 0.30 4.46
CA ILE A 65 9.49 1.49 4.58
C ILE A 65 8.07 1.15 4.16
N GLY A 66 7.15 1.13 5.12
CA GLY A 66 5.73 0.99 4.86
C GLY A 66 5.18 2.20 4.10
N CYS A 67 4.34 1.95 3.10
CA CYS A 67 3.71 3.00 2.28
C CYS A 67 2.19 2.94 2.43
N LEU A 68 1.56 4.08 2.80
CA LEU A 68 0.12 4.27 2.80
C LEU A 68 -0.23 5.44 1.90
N VAL A 69 -0.91 5.17 0.80
CA VAL A 69 -1.15 6.14 -0.27
C VAL A 69 -2.57 6.02 -0.79
N ASN A 70 -3.14 7.07 -1.34
CA ASN A 70 -4.40 7.01 -2.07
C ASN A 70 -4.18 7.24 -3.57
N GLY A 71 -4.50 6.20 -4.34
CA GLY A 71 -4.35 6.15 -5.79
C GLY A 71 -3.08 5.43 -6.25
N ALA A 72 -3.27 4.42 -7.10
CA ALA A 72 -2.21 3.52 -7.56
C ALA A 72 -1.02 4.25 -8.20
N GLY A 73 -1.27 5.26 -9.03
CA GLY A 73 -0.21 6.07 -9.65
C GLY A 73 0.63 6.83 -8.62
N LEU A 74 -0.02 7.40 -7.58
CA LEU A 74 0.66 8.09 -6.50
C LEU A 74 1.47 7.10 -5.64
N ALA A 75 0.94 5.89 -5.40
CA ALA A 75 1.65 4.84 -4.67
C ALA A 75 2.93 4.42 -5.41
N MET A 76 2.86 4.18 -6.71
CA MET A 76 4.03 3.86 -7.53
C MET A 76 5.07 4.98 -7.50
N ALA A 77 4.64 6.23 -7.71
CA ALA A 77 5.53 7.39 -7.63
C ALA A 77 6.16 7.56 -6.24
N THR A 78 5.42 7.25 -5.17
CA THR A 78 5.95 7.30 -3.80
C THR A 78 7.06 6.28 -3.60
N MET A 79 6.86 5.05 -4.06
CA MET A 79 7.87 4.00 -4.00
C MET A 79 9.13 4.36 -4.82
N ASP A 80 8.95 4.91 -6.02
CA ASP A 80 10.08 5.35 -6.86
C ASP A 80 10.90 6.45 -6.19
N VAL A 81 10.23 7.42 -5.55
CA VAL A 81 10.93 8.51 -4.84
C VAL A 81 11.62 8.01 -3.58
N ILE A 82 11.04 7.06 -2.83
CA ILE A 82 11.73 6.39 -1.71
C ILE A 82 13.03 5.73 -2.20
N LYS A 83 12.97 4.98 -3.30
CA LYS A 83 14.16 4.33 -3.91
C LYS A 83 15.19 5.35 -4.37
N LEU A 84 14.76 6.45 -4.97
CA LEU A 84 15.65 7.53 -5.40
C LEU A 84 16.49 8.09 -4.24
N TYR A 85 15.93 8.13 -3.03
CA TYR A 85 16.63 8.59 -1.82
C TYR A 85 17.31 7.46 -1.02
N GLY A 86 17.41 6.27 -1.59
CA GLY A 86 18.15 5.14 -1.02
C GLY A 86 17.36 4.34 0.02
N GLY A 87 16.04 4.48 0.07
CA GLY A 87 15.15 3.64 0.88
C GLY A 87 14.58 2.48 0.08
N GLU A 88 14.01 1.50 0.78
CA GLU A 88 13.39 0.31 0.18
C GLU A 88 11.93 0.20 0.63
N PRO A 89 10.93 0.37 -0.29
CA PRO A 89 9.52 0.21 0.03
C PRO A 89 9.19 -1.23 0.45
N ALA A 90 8.46 -1.39 1.57
CA ALA A 90 8.02 -2.68 2.08
C ALA A 90 6.73 -3.17 1.43
N ASN A 91 5.97 -2.27 0.83
CA ASN A 91 4.69 -2.59 0.20
C ASN A 91 4.25 -1.54 -0.81
N PHE A 92 3.42 -1.97 -1.76
CA PHE A 92 2.45 -1.11 -2.42
C PHE A 92 1.17 -1.13 -1.59
N LEU A 93 0.55 0.02 -1.33
CA LEU A 93 -0.77 0.10 -0.72
C LEU A 93 -1.53 1.32 -1.24
N ASP A 94 -2.71 1.06 -1.78
CA ASP A 94 -3.68 2.07 -2.21
C ASP A 94 -4.96 1.92 -1.39
N VAL A 95 -5.26 2.93 -0.56
CA VAL A 95 -6.49 2.97 0.23
C VAL A 95 -7.71 3.44 -0.58
N GLY A 96 -7.51 3.81 -1.85
CA GLY A 96 -8.56 4.33 -2.72
C GLY A 96 -8.95 5.79 -2.43
N GLY A 97 -9.84 6.33 -3.24
CA GLY A 97 -10.25 7.75 -3.16
C GLY A 97 -11.35 8.05 -2.16
N GLY A 98 -11.87 7.08 -1.44
CA GLY A 98 -12.97 7.22 -0.49
C GLY A 98 -12.70 6.60 0.89
N ALA A 99 -11.45 6.34 1.24
CA ALA A 99 -11.10 5.69 2.50
C ALA A 99 -11.62 6.46 3.72
N ASN A 100 -12.11 5.70 4.68
CA ASN A 100 -12.55 6.17 5.98
C ASN A 100 -11.51 5.85 7.08
N GLU A 101 -11.78 6.29 8.31
CA GLU A 101 -10.87 6.09 9.46
C GLU A 101 -10.58 4.61 9.74
N GLU A 102 -11.58 3.74 9.61
CA GLU A 102 -11.42 2.30 9.85
C GLU A 102 -10.50 1.63 8.80
N GLN A 103 -10.66 2.02 7.54
CA GLN A 103 -9.78 1.54 6.46
C GLN A 103 -8.34 2.01 6.64
N VAL A 104 -8.14 3.25 7.09
CA VAL A 104 -6.79 3.76 7.42
C VAL A 104 -6.18 2.95 8.56
N LYS A 105 -6.93 2.68 9.63
CA LYS A 105 -6.48 1.86 10.74
C LYS A 105 -6.13 0.43 10.32
N THR A 106 -6.97 -0.18 9.49
CA THR A 106 -6.71 -1.51 8.93
C THR A 106 -5.44 -1.51 8.06
N ALA A 107 -5.25 -0.47 7.24
CA ALA A 107 -4.06 -0.32 6.43
C ALA A 107 -2.78 -0.24 7.28
N PHE A 108 -2.80 0.52 8.39
CA PHE A 108 -1.67 0.55 9.34
C PHE A 108 -1.42 -0.83 9.97
N SER A 109 -2.48 -1.54 10.40
CA SER A 109 -2.34 -2.90 10.95
C SER A 109 -1.68 -3.85 9.94
N ILE A 110 -2.11 -3.79 8.68
CA ILE A 110 -1.55 -4.63 7.60
C ILE A 110 -0.07 -4.32 7.36
N ILE A 111 0.32 -3.03 7.34
CA ILE A 111 1.71 -2.63 7.15
C ILE A 111 2.58 -3.10 8.33
N LEU A 112 2.06 -3.00 9.56
CA LEU A 112 2.80 -3.35 10.79
C LEU A 112 2.83 -4.85 11.07
N ASP A 113 1.98 -5.65 10.42
CA ASP A 113 2.07 -7.11 10.46
C ASP A 113 3.40 -7.61 9.84
N ASP A 114 4.09 -6.78 9.03
CA ASP A 114 5.41 -7.09 8.51
C ASP A 114 6.52 -6.61 9.48
N PRO A 115 7.26 -7.53 10.12
CA PRO A 115 8.32 -7.19 11.08
C PRO A 115 9.54 -6.51 10.42
N ALA A 116 9.65 -6.52 9.09
CA ALA A 116 10.71 -5.83 8.37
C ALA A 116 10.48 -4.30 8.33
N VAL A 117 9.26 -3.83 8.57
CA VAL A 117 8.91 -2.40 8.52
C VAL A 117 9.55 -1.66 9.69
N LYS A 118 10.37 -0.67 9.36
CA LYS A 118 11.11 0.20 10.30
C LYS A 118 10.61 1.64 10.33
N GLY A 119 9.72 2.01 9.44
CA GLY A 119 9.11 3.32 9.37
C GLY A 119 8.01 3.37 8.33
N ILE A 120 7.11 4.33 8.43
CA ILE A 120 5.95 4.45 7.54
C ILE A 120 5.91 5.84 6.90
N LEU A 121 5.71 5.89 5.59
CA LEU A 121 5.41 7.10 4.83
C LEU A 121 3.93 7.08 4.39
N VAL A 122 3.15 8.01 4.95
CA VAL A 122 1.79 8.31 4.51
C VAL A 122 1.84 9.44 3.50
N ASN A 123 1.36 9.22 2.29
CA ASN A 123 1.34 10.22 1.23
C ASN A 123 -0.06 10.33 0.61
N ILE A 124 -0.80 11.34 1.01
CA ILE A 124 -2.20 11.54 0.62
C ILE A 124 -2.36 12.78 -0.24
N PHE A 125 -3.02 12.61 -1.36
CA PHE A 125 -3.55 13.70 -2.16
C PHE A 125 -5.09 13.73 -2.01
N GLY A 126 -5.59 14.68 -1.24
CA GLY A 126 -7.01 14.88 -1.02
C GLY A 126 -7.71 15.43 -2.27
N GLY A 127 -8.52 14.58 -2.88
CA GLY A 127 -9.49 14.95 -3.89
C GLY A 127 -10.89 14.85 -3.31
N ILE A 128 -11.61 13.76 -3.61
CA ILE A 128 -12.86 13.37 -2.94
C ILE A 128 -12.58 13.04 -1.46
N MET A 129 -11.49 12.33 -1.20
CA MET A 129 -10.99 12.09 0.15
C MET A 129 -10.52 13.40 0.79
N ARG A 130 -10.84 13.59 2.05
CA ARG A 130 -10.48 14.79 2.83
C ARG A 130 -9.31 14.50 3.75
N CYS A 131 -8.31 15.36 3.72
CA CYS A 131 -7.10 15.20 4.54
C CYS A 131 -7.34 15.25 6.05
N ASP A 132 -8.37 15.97 6.51
CA ASP A 132 -8.74 16.01 7.94
C ASP A 132 -9.30 14.66 8.44
N ILE A 133 -10.02 13.91 7.61
CA ILE A 133 -10.48 12.55 7.92
C ILE A 133 -9.29 11.59 8.02
N ILE A 134 -8.38 11.67 7.07
CA ILE A 134 -7.16 10.85 7.09
C ILE A 134 -6.29 11.16 8.30
N ALA A 135 -6.12 12.44 8.64
CA ALA A 135 -5.35 12.84 9.83
C ALA A 135 -5.91 12.20 11.11
N ARG A 136 -7.25 12.20 11.29
CA ARG A 136 -7.90 11.52 12.42
C ARG A 136 -7.68 10.01 12.37
N GLY A 137 -7.81 9.39 11.20
CA GLY A 137 -7.55 7.96 11.01
C GLY A 137 -6.10 7.58 11.34
N VAL A 138 -5.12 8.41 10.92
CA VAL A 138 -3.71 8.24 11.25
C VAL A 138 -3.49 8.30 12.76
N ILE A 139 -4.02 9.33 13.44
CA ILE A 139 -3.93 9.47 14.90
C ILE A 139 -4.56 8.28 15.61
N GLY A 140 -5.78 7.92 15.21
CA GLY A 140 -6.50 6.79 15.82
C GLY A 140 -5.77 5.46 15.62
N ALA A 141 -5.16 5.23 14.45
CA ALA A 141 -4.34 4.05 14.19
C ALA A 141 -3.06 4.04 15.03
N THR A 142 -2.34 5.17 15.07
CA THR A 142 -1.10 5.33 15.83
C THR A 142 -1.32 5.04 17.33
N GLN A 143 -2.41 5.55 17.89
CA GLN A 143 -2.77 5.32 19.29
C GLN A 143 -3.23 3.89 19.56
N ALA A 144 -4.06 3.32 18.67
CA ALA A 144 -4.63 1.99 18.88
C ALA A 144 -3.60 0.86 18.71
N LEU A 145 -2.56 1.08 17.90
CA LEU A 145 -1.52 0.10 17.59
C LEU A 145 -0.22 0.35 18.36
N ASP A 146 -0.18 1.37 19.22
CA ASP A 146 1.02 1.77 20.00
C ASP A 146 2.26 1.87 19.09
N LEU A 147 2.15 2.71 18.04
CA LEU A 147 3.12 2.77 16.95
C LEU A 147 4.51 3.21 17.46
N GLU A 148 5.47 2.31 17.41
CA GLU A 148 6.86 2.58 17.84
C GLU A 148 7.77 3.04 16.69
N VAL A 149 7.38 2.77 15.43
CA VAL A 149 8.20 3.14 14.27
C VAL A 149 7.99 4.59 13.84
N PRO A 150 8.99 5.27 13.28
CA PRO A 150 8.85 6.62 12.75
C PRO A 150 7.72 6.72 11.73
N LEU A 151 6.92 7.77 11.85
CA LEU A 151 5.82 8.06 10.96
C LEU A 151 6.02 9.42 10.29
N VAL A 152 6.08 9.44 8.96
CA VAL A 152 6.11 10.67 8.16
C VAL A 152 4.79 10.80 7.40
N VAL A 153 4.15 11.95 7.49
CA VAL A 153 2.84 12.20 6.86
C VAL A 153 2.91 13.41 5.94
N ARG A 154 2.57 13.20 4.69
CA ARG A 154 2.36 14.27 3.71
C ARG A 154 0.88 14.33 3.32
N LEU A 155 0.26 15.48 3.56
CA LEU A 155 -1.11 15.78 3.18
C LEU A 155 -1.15 16.97 2.22
N VAL A 156 -1.82 16.81 1.08
CA VAL A 156 -2.04 17.84 0.06
C VAL A 156 -3.46 17.71 -0.47
N GLY A 157 -4.06 18.79 -0.94
CA GLY A 157 -5.40 18.82 -1.53
C GLY A 157 -6.50 19.20 -0.55
N THR A 158 -7.68 18.60 -0.66
CA THR A 158 -8.89 19.00 0.10
C THR A 158 -8.67 18.90 1.61
N ASN A 159 -8.85 20.02 2.32
CA ASN A 159 -8.71 20.16 3.78
C ASN A 159 -7.30 19.81 4.33
N PHE A 160 -6.25 20.02 3.54
CA PHE A 160 -4.89 19.68 3.98
C PHE A 160 -4.41 20.53 5.15
N GLU A 161 -4.78 21.82 5.20
CA GLU A 161 -4.41 22.71 6.31
C GLU A 161 -5.00 22.24 7.63
N GLU A 162 -6.30 21.88 7.63
CA GLU A 162 -6.96 21.31 8.80
C GLU A 162 -6.36 19.95 9.18
N GLY A 163 -6.07 19.10 8.20
CA GLY A 163 -5.41 17.82 8.44
C GLY A 163 -4.02 17.98 9.08
N ARG A 164 -3.20 18.92 8.60
CA ARG A 164 -1.89 19.24 9.19
C ARG A 164 -2.02 19.78 10.61
N LYS A 165 -3.01 20.66 10.85
CA LYS A 165 -3.30 21.18 12.17
C LYS A 165 -3.67 20.06 13.15
N ILE A 166 -4.56 19.15 12.77
CA ILE A 166 -4.95 18.01 13.58
C ILE A 166 -3.72 17.15 13.94
N LEU A 167 -2.82 16.88 12.97
CA LEU A 167 -1.59 16.15 13.23
C LEU A 167 -0.63 16.89 14.19
N SER A 168 -0.48 18.21 14.02
CA SER A 168 0.43 19.02 14.85
C SER A 168 -0.08 19.23 16.27
N GLU A 169 -1.37 19.21 16.52
CA GLU A 169 -2.00 19.32 17.83
C GLU A 169 -2.07 17.95 18.57
N SER A 170 -1.68 16.85 17.90
CA SER A 170 -1.56 15.55 18.55
C SER A 170 -0.24 15.47 19.31
N ASP A 171 -0.25 14.87 20.50
CA ASP A 171 0.96 14.60 21.29
C ASP A 171 1.80 13.42 20.74
N LEU A 172 1.56 13.03 19.48
CA LEU A 172 2.21 11.88 18.85
C LEU A 172 3.47 12.32 18.08
N ASN A 173 4.46 11.45 18.03
CA ASN A 173 5.69 11.68 17.26
C ASN A 173 5.46 11.48 15.76
N ILE A 174 4.70 12.40 15.15
CA ILE A 174 4.39 12.41 13.73
C ILE A 174 5.17 13.52 13.04
N HIS A 175 5.98 13.14 12.06
CA HIS A 175 6.72 14.08 11.23
C HIS A 175 5.90 14.46 10.00
N THR A 176 5.71 15.75 9.76
CA THR A 176 5.02 16.22 8.55
C THR A 176 6.01 16.57 7.44
N ALA A 177 5.57 16.46 6.18
CA ALA A 177 6.32 16.87 5.01
C ALA A 177 5.43 17.67 4.04
N GLU A 178 6.01 18.63 3.33
CA GLU A 178 5.29 19.44 2.34
C GLU A 178 5.35 18.84 0.94
N THR A 179 6.50 18.27 0.59
CA THR A 179 6.72 17.63 -0.71
C THR A 179 6.94 16.12 -0.56
N LEU A 180 6.71 15.37 -1.63
CA LEU A 180 7.00 13.94 -1.65
C LEU A 180 8.49 13.65 -1.45
N ALA A 181 9.35 14.47 -2.08
CA ALA A 181 10.80 14.38 -1.92
C ALA A 181 11.22 14.55 -0.46
N GLU A 182 10.71 15.57 0.21
CA GLU A 182 10.96 15.82 1.64
C GLU A 182 10.48 14.65 2.50
N GLY A 183 9.28 14.11 2.21
CA GLY A 183 8.73 12.95 2.93
C GLY A 183 9.62 11.74 2.81
N ALA A 184 10.06 11.42 1.60
CA ALA A 184 10.96 10.29 1.35
C ALA A 184 12.33 10.46 1.99
N GLN A 185 12.96 11.65 1.88
CA GLN A 185 14.23 11.94 2.55
C GLN A 185 14.11 11.80 4.07
N LYS A 186 13.03 12.35 4.64
CA LYS A 186 12.77 12.34 6.07
C LYS A 186 12.62 10.92 6.61
N ILE A 187 11.80 10.08 5.96
CA ILE A 187 11.62 8.70 6.42
C ILE A 187 12.89 7.87 6.27
N VAL A 188 13.62 8.01 5.16
CA VAL A 188 14.90 7.32 4.93
C VAL A 188 15.92 7.71 6.00
N SER A 189 16.02 9.01 6.33
CA SER A 189 16.91 9.50 7.38
C SER A 189 16.55 8.93 8.76
N LEU A 190 15.25 8.88 9.10
CA LEU A 190 14.78 8.41 10.40
C LEU A 190 15.04 6.91 10.61
N ILE A 191 14.94 6.09 9.57
CA ILE A 191 15.18 4.64 9.68
C ILE A 191 16.65 4.25 9.43
N GLY A 192 17.42 5.12 8.77
CA GLY A 192 18.80 4.83 8.37
C GLY A 192 19.80 4.81 9.52
N GLY A 193 19.40 5.29 10.73
CA GLY A 193 20.33 5.47 11.83
C GLY A 193 21.52 6.33 11.38
N GLU A 194 21.97 7.24 12.20
CA GLU A 194 23.11 8.12 11.88
C GLU A 194 24.24 7.39 11.13
N LYS A 195 24.54 7.85 9.90
CA LYS A 195 25.82 7.54 9.27
C LYS A 195 26.85 8.52 9.73
#